data_430bf8a43d3d318a65ee0a0cb0d8f51d
#
_entry.id   430bf8a43d3d318a65ee0a0cb0d8f51d
#
_cell.length_a   1.000
_cell.length_b   1.000
_cell.length_c   1.000
_cell.angle_alpha   90.00
_cell.angle_beta   90.00
_cell.angle_gamma   90.00
#
_symmetry.space_group_name_H-M   'P 1'
#
loop_
_entity.id
_entity.type
_entity.pdbx_description
1 polymer ?
#
loop_
_entity_poly.entity_id
_entity_poly.type
_entity_poly.pdbx_seq_one_letter_code
_entity_poly.pdbx_strand_id
1 'polypeptide(L)'
;HNDFKLDNIMWSNSNPFDPVAVFDWDMCTRGDPLMDLGHMLNYWIDETDDEDCKLITSMPVTTISYPRREEIIGYYAMKTGFNVDNINWYYAFGAFKLAVILQQIFYRYQKGQTQDRRFSNFGKRVNALINRANNIF
;
A
#
# COMPACT_ATOMS: atom_id res chain seq x y z
N HIS A 1 4.24 11.38 -3.26
CA HIS A 1 3.52 11.22 -1.97
C HIS A 1 4.21 10.20 -1.05
N ASN A 2 4.60 9.06 -1.58
CA ASN A 2 5.27 7.93 -0.88
C ASN A 2 4.45 7.19 0.19
N ASP A 3 3.21 7.58 0.47
CA ASP A 3 2.24 6.86 1.30
C ASP A 3 0.80 7.06 0.78
N PHE A 4 0.65 7.06 -0.55
CA PHE A 4 -0.65 7.21 -1.18
C PHE A 4 -1.51 5.97 -0.95
N LYS A 5 -2.65 6.16 -0.31
CA LYS A 5 -3.64 5.12 0.00
C LYS A 5 -5.03 5.74 0.17
N LEU A 6 -6.07 4.94 0.14
CA LEU A 6 -7.45 5.44 0.24
C LEU A 6 -7.72 6.19 1.55
N ASP A 7 -7.07 5.80 2.65
CA ASP A 7 -7.20 6.47 3.96
C ASP A 7 -6.69 7.92 3.94
N ASN A 8 -5.80 8.25 3.00
CA ASN A 8 -5.22 9.58 2.87
C ASN A 8 -5.97 10.45 1.83
N ILE A 9 -7.18 10.06 1.43
CA ILE A 9 -8.01 10.80 0.49
C ILE A 9 -9.29 11.29 1.18
N MET A 10 -9.57 12.57 1.03
CA MET A 10 -10.87 13.13 1.39
C MET A 10 -11.80 13.09 0.17
N TRP A 11 -12.98 12.57 0.37
CA TRP A 11 -14.02 12.48 -0.65
C TRP A 11 -15.09 13.53 -0.40
N SER A 12 -15.72 14.00 -1.47
CA SER A 12 -16.84 14.94 -1.39
C SER A 12 -18.05 14.30 -0.70
N ASN A 13 -18.70 15.04 0.19
CA ASN A 13 -19.95 14.59 0.81
C ASN A 13 -21.13 14.53 -0.19
N SER A 14 -21.06 15.31 -1.27
CA SER A 14 -22.11 15.35 -2.29
C SER A 14 -21.91 14.33 -3.40
N ASN A 15 -20.67 13.89 -3.63
CA ASN A 15 -20.32 12.89 -4.64
C ASN A 15 -19.16 12.01 -4.14
N PRO A 16 -19.43 10.75 -3.76
CA PRO A 16 -18.40 9.86 -3.20
C PRO A 16 -17.34 9.42 -4.22
N PHE A 17 -17.44 9.82 -5.48
CA PHE A 17 -16.45 9.56 -6.52
C PHE A 17 -15.56 10.79 -6.82
N ASP A 18 -15.74 11.87 -6.05
CA ASP A 18 -15.03 13.12 -6.26
C ASP A 18 -13.99 13.36 -5.14
N PRO A 19 -12.70 13.08 -5.37
CA PRO A 19 -11.66 13.35 -4.39
C PRO A 19 -11.39 14.85 -4.29
N VAL A 20 -11.53 15.42 -3.10
CA VAL A 20 -11.36 16.87 -2.86
C VAL A 20 -10.01 17.23 -2.24
N ALA A 21 -9.33 16.30 -1.58
CA ALA A 21 -8.01 16.52 -1.02
C ALA A 21 -7.23 15.21 -0.84
N VAL A 22 -5.91 15.33 -0.80
CA VAL A 22 -4.99 14.26 -0.41
C VAL A 22 -4.20 14.74 0.80
N PHE A 23 -4.13 13.92 1.84
CA PHE A 23 -3.48 14.21 3.11
C PHE A 23 -2.17 13.44 3.29
N ASP A 24 -1.49 13.74 4.40
CA ASP A 24 -0.34 13.02 4.92
C ASP A 24 0.86 13.01 3.95
N TRP A 25 1.31 14.21 3.60
CA TRP A 25 2.44 14.44 2.72
C TRP A 25 3.80 14.37 3.43
N ASP A 26 3.86 13.93 4.69
CA ASP A 26 5.07 13.92 5.52
C ASP A 26 6.22 13.13 4.90
N MET A 27 5.91 12.10 4.11
CA MET A 27 6.89 11.27 3.42
C MET A 27 7.19 11.72 1.98
N CYS A 28 6.61 12.83 1.54
CA CYS A 28 6.72 13.24 0.14
C CYS A 28 8.15 13.60 -0.25
N THR A 29 8.51 13.27 -1.49
CA THR A 29 9.79 13.63 -2.07
C THR A 29 9.70 13.74 -3.59
N ARG A 30 10.69 14.37 -4.21
CA ARG A 30 10.82 14.35 -5.66
C ARG A 30 11.52 13.05 -6.06
N GLY A 31 10.93 12.34 -7.00
CA GLY A 31 11.45 11.05 -7.45
C GLY A 31 10.65 10.46 -8.58
N ASP A 32 10.84 9.17 -8.80
CA ASP A 32 10.12 8.41 -9.81
C ASP A 32 8.67 8.15 -9.35
N PRO A 33 7.64 8.57 -10.10
CA PRO A 33 6.24 8.36 -9.73
C PRO A 33 5.84 6.88 -9.64
N LEU A 34 6.54 5.97 -10.30
CA LEU A 34 6.28 4.53 -10.19
C LEU A 34 6.60 3.97 -8.80
N MET A 35 7.48 4.66 -8.03
CA MET A 35 7.70 4.34 -6.62
C MET A 35 6.42 4.49 -5.80
N ASP A 36 5.63 5.52 -6.10
CA ASP A 36 4.36 5.79 -5.44
C ASP A 36 3.31 4.74 -5.83
N LEU A 37 3.20 4.43 -7.12
CA LEU A 37 2.30 3.40 -7.61
C LEU A 37 2.65 2.04 -7.00
N GLY A 38 3.92 1.61 -7.06
CA GLY A 38 4.37 0.34 -6.51
C GLY A 38 4.12 0.22 -5.00
N HIS A 39 4.29 1.34 -4.25
CA HIS A 39 3.97 1.37 -2.82
C HIS A 39 2.46 1.24 -2.56
N MET A 40 1.64 2.00 -3.30
CA MET A 40 0.17 1.97 -3.20
C MET A 40 -0.39 0.58 -3.46
N LEU A 41 0.12 -0.14 -4.46
CA LEU A 41 -0.34 -1.49 -4.80
C LEU A 41 -0.21 -2.48 -3.63
N ASN A 42 0.67 -2.24 -2.66
CA ASN A 42 0.79 -3.07 -1.47
C ASN A 42 -0.38 -2.90 -0.48
N TYR A 43 -1.03 -1.74 -0.47
CA TYR A 43 -2.24 -1.52 0.31
C TYR A 43 -3.50 -2.02 -0.41
N TRP A 44 -3.42 -2.29 -1.73
CA TRP A 44 -4.55 -2.68 -2.53
C TRP A 44 -4.89 -4.16 -2.34
N ILE A 45 -6.18 -4.44 -2.11
CA ILE A 45 -6.70 -5.81 -2.05
C ILE A 45 -6.88 -6.34 -3.48
N ASP A 46 -6.47 -7.59 -3.70
CA ASP A 46 -6.71 -8.32 -4.94
C ASP A 46 -7.36 -9.68 -4.62
N GLU A 47 -8.16 -10.20 -5.53
CA GLU A 47 -8.84 -11.50 -5.36
C GLU A 47 -7.86 -12.66 -5.20
N THR A 48 -6.65 -12.52 -5.72
CA THR A 48 -5.58 -13.51 -5.63
C THR A 48 -4.82 -13.48 -4.31
N ASP A 49 -5.09 -12.48 -3.45
CA ASP A 49 -4.41 -12.35 -2.15
C ASP A 49 -4.81 -13.46 -1.19
N ASP A 50 -3.82 -14.08 -0.58
CA ASP A 50 -4.01 -14.97 0.56
C ASP A 50 -4.42 -14.20 1.83
N GLU A 51 -4.76 -14.93 2.89
CA GLU A 51 -5.21 -14.34 4.15
C GLU A 51 -4.10 -13.50 4.82
N ASP A 52 -2.84 -13.88 4.66
CA ASP A 52 -1.72 -13.11 5.21
C ASP A 52 -1.54 -11.78 4.47
N CYS A 53 -1.72 -11.79 3.15
CA CYS A 53 -1.69 -10.59 2.32
C CYS A 53 -2.85 -9.62 2.65
N LYS A 54 -4.02 -10.13 3.00
CA LYS A 54 -5.16 -9.32 3.43
C LYS A 54 -4.91 -8.58 4.76
N LEU A 55 -3.97 -9.06 5.58
CA LEU A 55 -3.56 -8.35 6.81
C LEU A 55 -2.81 -7.04 6.54
N ILE A 56 -2.25 -6.87 5.35
CA ILE A 56 -1.42 -5.69 5.02
C ILE A 56 -2.29 -4.47 4.75
N THR A 57 -3.42 -4.69 4.11
CA THR A 57 -4.29 -3.60 3.66
C THR A 57 -5.04 -2.95 4.82
N SER A 58 -5.32 -1.65 4.66
CA SER A 58 -6.30 -0.91 5.45
C SER A 58 -7.65 -0.79 4.72
N MET A 59 -7.75 -1.30 3.48
CA MET A 59 -9.00 -1.27 2.72
C MET A 59 -10.07 -2.12 3.38
N PRO A 60 -11.33 -1.65 3.40
CA PRO A 60 -12.43 -2.47 3.90
C PRO A 60 -12.55 -3.76 3.09
N VAL A 61 -12.47 -4.91 3.76
CA VAL A 61 -12.84 -6.19 3.14
C VAL A 61 -14.36 -6.21 3.03
N THR A 62 -14.87 -5.81 1.88
CA THR A 62 -16.30 -5.74 1.60
C THR A 62 -16.69 -6.77 0.54
N THR A 63 -17.99 -6.93 0.33
CA THR A 63 -18.54 -7.69 -0.81
C THR A 63 -18.38 -6.94 -2.15
N ILE A 64 -17.76 -5.76 -2.14
CA ILE A 64 -17.51 -4.95 -3.34
C ILE A 64 -16.24 -5.50 -3.99
N SER A 65 -16.32 -5.82 -5.27
CA SER A 65 -15.16 -6.15 -6.09
C SER A 65 -14.37 -4.87 -6.37
N TYR A 66 -13.11 -4.85 -5.96
CA TYR A 66 -12.17 -3.81 -6.35
C TYR A 66 -11.54 -4.15 -7.71
N PRO A 67 -11.11 -3.15 -8.49
CA PRO A 67 -10.29 -3.40 -9.67
C PRO A 67 -9.05 -4.21 -9.30
N ARG A 68 -8.65 -5.13 -10.16
CA ARG A 68 -7.42 -5.91 -9.98
C ARG A 68 -6.19 -5.00 -10.11
N ARG A 69 -5.08 -5.41 -9.50
CA ARG A 69 -3.83 -4.63 -9.57
C ARG A 69 -3.39 -4.36 -11.01
N GLU A 70 -3.52 -5.35 -11.90
CA GLU A 70 -3.20 -5.20 -13.32
C GLU A 70 -4.07 -4.14 -14.00
N GLU A 71 -5.36 -4.05 -13.65
CA GLU A 71 -6.27 -3.05 -14.20
C GLU A 71 -5.88 -1.64 -13.75
N ILE A 72 -5.47 -1.49 -12.48
CA ILE A 72 -4.97 -0.20 -11.96
C ILE A 72 -3.70 0.21 -12.66
N ILE A 73 -2.73 -0.71 -12.82
CA ILE A 73 -1.47 -0.47 -13.51
C ILE A 73 -1.73 -0.04 -14.96
N GLY A 74 -2.58 -0.78 -15.68
CA GLY A 74 -2.95 -0.46 -17.05
C GLY A 74 -3.66 0.90 -17.17
N TYR A 75 -4.56 1.20 -16.25
CA TYR A 75 -5.25 2.49 -16.20
C TYR A 75 -4.28 3.65 -15.92
N TYR A 76 -3.35 3.45 -14.98
CA TYR A 76 -2.31 4.44 -14.68
C TYR A 76 -1.41 4.71 -15.90
N ALA A 77 -0.93 3.66 -16.57
CA ALA A 77 -0.13 3.80 -17.78
C ALA A 77 -0.88 4.55 -18.89
N MET A 78 -2.15 4.21 -19.11
CA MET A 78 -3.00 4.87 -20.09
C MET A 78 -3.19 6.36 -19.79
N LYS A 79 -3.36 6.72 -18.52
CA LYS A 79 -3.62 8.12 -18.10
C LYS A 79 -2.37 8.99 -18.08
N THR A 80 -1.22 8.42 -17.76
CA THR A 80 0.02 9.17 -17.55
C THR A 80 0.99 9.09 -18.73
N GLY A 81 0.87 8.04 -19.56
CA GLY A 81 1.84 7.72 -20.60
C GLY A 81 3.15 7.12 -20.08
N PHE A 82 3.26 6.81 -18.79
CA PHE A 82 4.46 6.18 -18.25
C PHE A 82 4.58 4.72 -18.68
N ASN A 83 5.82 4.31 -18.98
CA ASN A 83 6.13 2.90 -19.17
C ASN A 83 6.12 2.17 -17.82
N VAL A 84 5.31 1.11 -17.72
CA VAL A 84 5.13 0.32 -16.51
C VAL A 84 5.74 -1.09 -16.61
N ASP A 85 6.58 -1.37 -17.60
CA ASP A 85 7.15 -2.72 -17.84
C ASP A 85 7.90 -3.25 -16.60
N ASN A 86 8.51 -2.37 -15.83
CA ASN A 86 9.26 -2.71 -14.61
C ASN A 86 8.44 -2.57 -13.32
N ILE A 87 7.11 -2.51 -13.39
CA ILE A 87 6.27 -2.26 -12.21
C ILE A 87 6.49 -3.29 -11.09
N ASN A 88 6.82 -4.52 -11.43
CA ASN A 88 7.11 -5.58 -10.45
C ASN A 88 8.27 -5.21 -9.53
N TRP A 89 9.32 -4.56 -10.06
CA TRP A 89 10.41 -4.06 -9.23
C TRP A 89 9.93 -3.01 -8.21
N TYR A 90 9.13 -2.05 -8.67
CA TYR A 90 8.57 -1.01 -7.80
C TYR A 90 7.60 -1.57 -6.77
N TYR A 91 6.83 -2.58 -7.15
CA TYR A 91 5.91 -3.26 -6.26
C TYR A 91 6.66 -4.03 -5.15
N ALA A 92 7.68 -4.80 -5.51
CA ALA A 92 8.54 -5.50 -4.56
C ALA A 92 9.29 -4.52 -3.64
N PHE A 93 9.83 -3.43 -4.20
CA PHE A 93 10.48 -2.38 -3.41
C PHE A 93 9.49 -1.70 -2.45
N GLY A 94 8.26 -1.43 -2.89
CA GLY A 94 7.20 -0.89 -2.03
C GLY A 94 6.86 -1.82 -0.87
N ALA A 95 6.78 -3.14 -1.11
CA ALA A 95 6.58 -4.15 -0.07
C ALA A 95 7.74 -4.15 0.94
N PHE A 96 8.98 -4.14 0.47
CA PHE A 96 10.17 -4.06 1.32
C PHE A 96 10.17 -2.78 2.18
N LYS A 97 9.93 -1.61 1.57
CA LYS A 97 9.86 -0.32 2.27
C LYS A 97 8.81 -0.37 3.39
N LEU A 98 7.61 -0.86 3.08
CA LEU A 98 6.53 -0.98 4.05
C LEU A 98 6.89 -1.97 5.17
N ALA A 99 7.51 -3.10 4.85
CA ALA A 99 8.00 -4.06 5.83
C ALA A 99 8.98 -3.44 6.82
N VAL A 100 9.93 -2.63 6.34
CA VAL A 100 10.90 -1.92 7.19
C VAL A 100 10.20 -0.95 8.13
N ILE A 101 9.24 -0.17 7.65
CA ILE A 101 8.47 0.77 8.47
C ILE A 101 7.70 0.02 9.57
N LEU A 102 6.95 -1.02 9.21
CA LEU A 102 6.19 -1.82 10.17
C LEU A 102 7.10 -2.52 11.18
N GLN A 103 8.27 -3.01 10.75
CA GLN A 103 9.25 -3.65 11.62
C GLN A 103 9.81 -2.66 12.66
N GLN A 104 10.06 -1.41 12.29
CA GLN A 104 10.51 -0.38 13.23
C GLN A 104 9.43 -0.06 14.29
N ILE A 105 8.16 0.02 13.88
CA ILE A 105 7.04 0.24 14.80
C ILE A 105 6.89 -0.98 15.73
N PHE A 106 6.93 -2.18 15.18
CA PHE A 106 6.83 -3.44 15.94
C PHE A 106 7.96 -3.58 16.95
N TYR A 107 9.18 -3.23 16.57
CA TYR A 107 10.33 -3.22 17.48
C TYR A 107 10.10 -2.29 18.68
N ARG A 108 9.62 -1.07 18.45
CA ARG A 108 9.27 -0.14 19.54
C ARG A 108 8.18 -0.69 20.45
N TYR A 109 7.17 -1.35 19.87
CA TYR A 109 6.11 -2.02 20.62
C TYR A 109 6.69 -3.13 21.50
N GLN A 110 7.54 -4.00 20.96
CA GLN A 110 8.20 -5.09 21.70
C GLN A 110 9.10 -4.56 22.83
N LYS A 111 9.69 -3.38 22.66
CA LYS A 111 10.49 -2.70 23.70
C LYS A 111 9.66 -1.93 24.73
N GLY A 112 8.33 -1.96 24.64
CA GLY A 112 7.44 -1.22 25.54
C GLY A 112 7.49 0.31 25.35
N GLN A 113 8.08 0.79 24.25
CA GLN A 113 8.16 2.23 23.94
C GLN A 113 6.83 2.78 23.40
N THR A 114 5.91 1.91 23.02
CA THR A 114 4.52 2.22 22.71
C THR A 114 3.64 1.08 23.20
N GLN A 115 2.42 1.40 23.66
CA GLN A 115 1.48 0.43 24.22
C GLN A 115 0.25 0.20 23.32
N ASP A 116 0.25 0.74 22.10
CA ASP A 116 -0.87 0.60 21.17
C ASP A 116 -1.00 -0.84 20.70
N ARG A 117 -2.08 -1.49 21.12
CA ARG A 117 -2.36 -2.90 20.79
C ARG A 117 -2.50 -3.18 19.30
N ARG A 118 -2.76 -2.16 18.47
CA ARG A 118 -2.80 -2.30 17.00
C ARG A 118 -1.46 -2.81 16.45
N PHE A 119 -0.37 -2.52 17.12
CA PHE A 119 0.98 -2.91 16.70
C PHE A 119 1.35 -4.35 17.04
N SER A 120 0.56 -5.05 17.87
CA SER A 120 0.85 -6.44 18.28
C SER A 120 0.95 -7.42 17.10
N ASN A 121 0.21 -7.17 16.01
CA ASN A 121 0.16 -8.02 14.82
C ASN A 121 1.13 -7.60 13.71
N PHE A 122 1.94 -6.54 13.93
CA PHE A 122 2.80 -6.03 12.87
C PHE A 122 3.89 -7.01 12.44
N GLY A 123 4.36 -7.88 13.33
CA GLY A 123 5.29 -8.95 12.96
C GLY A 123 4.74 -9.89 11.89
N LYS A 124 3.44 -10.24 11.96
CA LYS A 124 2.77 -11.04 10.91
C LYS A 124 2.68 -10.27 9.60
N ARG A 125 2.33 -8.98 9.65
CA ARG A 125 2.27 -8.12 8.46
C ARG A 125 3.64 -7.97 7.78
N VAL A 126 4.71 -7.86 8.57
CA VAL A 126 6.09 -7.82 8.06
C VAL A 126 6.40 -9.10 7.29
N ASN A 127 6.11 -10.27 7.87
CA ASN A 127 6.35 -11.54 7.19
C ASN A 127 5.54 -11.67 5.89
N ALA A 128 4.27 -11.26 5.89
CA ALA A 128 3.43 -11.27 4.70
C ALA A 128 4.00 -10.36 3.59
N LEU A 129 4.51 -9.18 3.94
CA LEU A 129 5.15 -8.26 2.98
C LEU A 129 6.44 -8.83 2.40
N ILE A 130 7.27 -9.46 3.23
CA ILE A 130 8.52 -10.10 2.77
C ILE A 130 8.20 -11.28 1.83
N ASN A 131 7.23 -12.11 2.20
CA ASN A 131 6.79 -13.21 1.33
C ASN A 131 6.23 -12.68 0.00
N ARG A 132 5.41 -11.63 0.05
CA ARG A 132 4.91 -10.97 -1.17
C ARG A 132 6.05 -10.48 -2.05
N ALA A 133 7.02 -9.75 -1.49
CA ALA A 133 8.17 -9.25 -2.26
C ALA A 133 8.96 -10.37 -2.93
N ASN A 134 9.17 -11.50 -2.25
CA ASN A 134 9.88 -12.66 -2.77
C ASN A 134 9.11 -13.39 -3.88
N ASN A 135 7.78 -13.33 -3.87
CA ASN A 135 6.92 -14.03 -4.83
C ASN A 135 6.60 -13.21 -6.09
N ILE A 136 7.07 -11.96 -6.18
CA ILE A 136 6.87 -11.08 -7.34
C ILE A 136 7.81 -11.47 -8.51
N PHE A 137 8.94 -12.05 -8.20
CA PHE A 137 9.95 -12.55 -9.13
C PHE A 137 9.99 -14.09 -9.07
#